data_28af277dfb456b367b594c2039be87b1
#
_entry.id   28af277dfb456b367b594c2039be87b1
#
_cell.length_a   1.000
_cell.length_b   1.000
_cell.length_c   1.000
_cell.angle_alpha   90.00
_cell.angle_beta   90.00
_cell.angle_gamma   90.00
#
_symmetry.space_group_name_H-M   'P 1'
#
loop_
_entity.id
_entity.type
_entity.pdbx_description
1 polymer ?
#
loop_
_entity_poly.entity_id
_entity_poly.type
_entity_poly.pdbx_seq_one_letter_code
_entity_poly.pdbx_strand_id
1 'polypeptide(L)'
;MANAPLQCATFFGKLIENEYVHFNKLSALVIDDISAMRHAVRSQLQSLGMNKVSVASNANDALELIKSTAFDVIMCDYNLNSPSSGQHFLEYLRNENILNATSVFVMLTAEAEYGFVANAVEFIPDDYLLKPCSESKLRSRLERLIDRRAFLMPVLKALDARHYDVAVAECNKLLDIAPDDRRRMDVLRRKSDAQLALGDHSSVLETYAHAATVRGDAPWVMMGLARTHYALGEFTQATEIANELVGKNKSYVAAYELLARIRLEANDDEGAFELLNRSSVILPSAKRFRSVAQAAFLLGKLEEAKLNTEAAIQLSNGSMVEKSDDYLSLAQTQVDMGDHMTAIETLEKNARKHGDVGMFGVAKGAILAQAYFDSGDHEKARKLMERSVSLLANRTDSVAMSALGKAALKTGDIVLGMKLLTQAVQASGQDERIIARHVKKSMIDTGHADKVEDVIDGGRKRILLLVDEATKLMRTAHFTEANQKVNEALGIHEENLEVLMTAAQLHLLWLKHEGMDARVVQRAKAYLSTLDKLVPNNQKVMNFYRFFNDIVSN
;
A
#
# COMPACT_ATOMS: atom_id res chain seq x y z
N MET A 1 -29.57 -10.81 -24.91
CA MET A 1 -28.59 -11.83 -25.35
C MET A 1 -27.95 -12.43 -24.10
N ALA A 2 -28.59 -13.46 -23.58
CA ALA A 2 -28.17 -14.18 -22.39
C ALA A 2 -27.55 -15.50 -22.81
N ASN A 3 -26.22 -15.69 -22.67
CA ASN A 3 -25.57 -17.03 -22.75
C ASN A 3 -24.02 -16.97 -22.56
N ALA A 4 -23.47 -16.02 -21.82
CA ALA A 4 -22.02 -15.99 -21.56
C ALA A 4 -21.53 -16.59 -20.21
N PRO A 5 -22.35 -16.86 -19.16
CA PRO A 5 -21.83 -17.35 -17.90
C PRO A 5 -21.52 -18.85 -17.82
N LEU A 6 -22.08 -19.67 -18.71
CA LEU A 6 -21.97 -21.15 -18.61
C LEU A 6 -20.72 -21.75 -19.26
N GLN A 7 -19.99 -21.02 -20.08
CA GLN A 7 -18.78 -21.56 -20.74
C GLN A 7 -17.51 -21.49 -19.89
N CYS A 8 -17.44 -20.63 -18.85
CA CYS A 8 -16.26 -20.54 -17.98
C CYS A 8 -16.21 -21.64 -16.90
N ALA A 9 -17.34 -22.11 -16.41
CA ALA A 9 -17.40 -23.23 -15.45
C ALA A 9 -16.88 -24.55 -16.06
N THR A 10 -17.00 -24.70 -17.39
CA THR A 10 -16.56 -25.90 -18.12
C THR A 10 -15.05 -25.99 -18.35
N PHE A 11 -14.28 -24.90 -18.24
CA PHE A 11 -12.83 -24.96 -18.49
C PHE A 11 -12.04 -25.52 -17.29
N PHE A 12 -12.45 -25.22 -16.06
CA PHE A 12 -11.79 -25.76 -14.84
C PHE A 12 -12.43 -27.05 -14.33
N GLY A 13 -13.71 -27.33 -14.61
CA GLY A 13 -14.28 -28.67 -14.52
C GLY A 13 -13.53 -29.69 -15.38
N LYS A 14 -12.90 -29.23 -16.49
CA LYS A 14 -11.99 -30.04 -17.33
C LYS A 14 -10.55 -30.17 -16.78
N LEU A 15 -10.16 -29.47 -15.70
CA LEU A 15 -8.88 -29.68 -15.00
C LEU A 15 -8.96 -30.83 -14.00
N ILE A 16 -10.17 -31.21 -13.59
CA ILE A 16 -10.46 -32.34 -12.70
C ILE A 16 -11.51 -33.21 -13.41
N GLU A 17 -11.12 -33.88 -14.47
CA GLU A 17 -11.90 -34.97 -15.04
C GLU A 17 -11.48 -36.28 -14.32
N ASN A 18 -12.41 -36.93 -13.68
CA ASN A 18 -12.20 -38.21 -12.96
C ASN A 18 -11.26 -38.14 -11.74
N GLU A 19 -11.42 -37.13 -10.85
CA GLU A 19 -10.62 -36.99 -9.62
C GLU A 19 -9.11 -36.75 -9.80
N TYR A 20 -8.61 -36.48 -11.03
CA TYR A 20 -7.20 -36.25 -11.32
C TYR A 20 -6.92 -34.83 -11.79
N VAL A 21 -5.92 -34.17 -11.16
CA VAL A 21 -5.40 -32.87 -11.57
C VAL A 21 -4.58 -33.02 -12.87
N HIS A 22 -4.92 -32.29 -13.90
CA HIS A 22 -4.17 -32.26 -15.17
C HIS A 22 -3.00 -31.27 -15.11
N PHE A 23 -1.87 -31.68 -14.54
CA PHE A 23 -0.66 -30.87 -14.41
C PHE A 23 -0.11 -30.34 -15.75
N ASN A 24 -0.35 -31.03 -16.87
CA ASN A 24 0.12 -30.65 -18.21
C ASN A 24 -0.51 -29.36 -18.76
N LYS A 25 -1.61 -28.91 -18.15
CA LYS A 25 -2.28 -27.64 -18.52
C LYS A 25 -1.79 -26.45 -17.68
N LEU A 26 -1.03 -26.71 -16.61
CA LEU A 26 -0.59 -25.71 -15.65
C LEU A 26 0.80 -25.18 -15.98
N SER A 27 1.02 -23.92 -15.65
CA SER A 27 2.31 -23.23 -15.72
C SER A 27 2.88 -23.03 -14.31
N ALA A 28 4.20 -23.15 -14.16
CA ALA A 28 4.87 -22.94 -12.89
C ALA A 28 6.07 -22.00 -13.00
N LEU A 29 6.36 -21.30 -11.90
CA LEU A 29 7.59 -20.54 -11.69
C LEU A 29 8.30 -21.08 -10.46
N VAL A 30 9.59 -21.40 -10.59
CA VAL A 30 10.46 -21.82 -9.48
C VAL A 30 11.47 -20.72 -9.20
N ILE A 31 11.50 -20.25 -7.97
CA ILE A 31 12.35 -19.16 -7.50
C ILE A 31 13.24 -19.71 -6.39
N ASP A 32 14.55 -19.79 -6.64
CA ASP A 32 15.53 -20.31 -5.69
C ASP A 32 16.91 -19.79 -6.13
N ASP A 33 17.73 -19.29 -5.24
CA ASP A 33 19.06 -18.75 -5.57
C ASP A 33 20.07 -19.85 -5.90
N ILE A 34 19.87 -21.07 -5.34
CA ILE A 34 20.75 -22.22 -5.57
C ILE A 34 20.35 -22.95 -6.85
N SER A 35 21.23 -22.89 -7.87
CA SER A 35 20.96 -23.49 -9.18
C SER A 35 20.56 -24.97 -9.12
N ALA A 36 21.26 -25.78 -8.31
CA ALA A 36 20.98 -27.21 -8.16
C ALA A 36 19.56 -27.46 -7.59
N MET A 37 19.13 -26.64 -6.62
CA MET A 37 17.79 -26.74 -6.03
C MET A 37 16.71 -26.32 -7.02
N ARG A 38 16.94 -25.22 -7.76
CA ARG A 38 16.07 -24.76 -8.85
C ARG A 38 15.83 -25.86 -9.88
N HIS A 39 16.91 -26.52 -10.32
CA HIS A 39 16.81 -27.62 -11.27
C HIS A 39 16.10 -28.85 -10.70
N ALA A 40 16.34 -29.19 -9.44
CA ALA A 40 15.67 -30.32 -8.78
C ALA A 40 14.15 -30.11 -8.70
N VAL A 41 13.71 -28.94 -8.22
CA VAL A 41 12.27 -28.61 -8.13
C VAL A 41 11.64 -28.55 -9.53
N ARG A 42 12.32 -27.94 -10.51
CA ARG A 42 11.86 -27.94 -11.90
C ARG A 42 11.66 -29.37 -12.43
N SER A 43 12.64 -30.25 -12.23
CA SER A 43 12.55 -31.65 -12.67
C SER A 43 11.41 -32.40 -11.99
N GLN A 44 11.19 -32.18 -10.70
CA GLN A 44 10.04 -32.74 -9.98
C GLN A 44 8.70 -32.27 -10.55
N LEU A 45 8.55 -30.97 -10.87
CA LEU A 45 7.33 -30.45 -11.48
C LEU A 45 7.11 -31.03 -12.89
N GLN A 46 8.20 -31.19 -13.66
CA GLN A 46 8.14 -31.82 -14.98
C GLN A 46 7.76 -33.29 -14.90
N SER A 47 8.27 -34.07 -13.91
CA SER A 47 7.86 -35.45 -13.71
C SER A 47 6.40 -35.60 -13.29
N LEU A 48 5.82 -34.58 -12.65
CA LEU A 48 4.37 -34.50 -12.40
C LEU A 48 3.54 -34.21 -13.67
N GLY A 49 4.20 -33.84 -14.79
CA GLY A 49 3.56 -33.55 -16.05
C GLY A 49 3.46 -32.04 -16.39
N MET A 50 4.00 -31.14 -15.57
CA MET A 50 4.03 -29.70 -15.91
C MET A 50 5.07 -29.42 -16.98
N ASN A 51 4.60 -29.07 -18.20
CA ASN A 51 5.51 -28.79 -19.32
C ASN A 51 6.02 -27.36 -19.36
N LYS A 52 5.29 -26.42 -18.75
CA LYS A 52 5.60 -24.98 -18.74
C LYS A 52 6.16 -24.58 -17.38
N VAL A 53 7.47 -24.79 -17.18
CA VAL A 53 8.15 -24.45 -15.91
C VAL A 53 9.25 -23.45 -16.19
N SER A 54 9.03 -22.20 -15.77
CA SER A 54 10.01 -21.11 -15.76
C SER A 54 10.82 -21.12 -14.46
N VAL A 55 12.00 -20.51 -14.48
CA VAL A 55 12.88 -20.44 -13.32
C VAL A 55 13.41 -19.02 -13.14
N ALA A 56 13.62 -18.59 -11.89
CA ALA A 56 14.26 -17.33 -11.54
C ALA A 56 15.28 -17.56 -10.43
N SER A 57 16.39 -16.81 -10.46
CA SER A 57 17.48 -16.94 -9.49
C SER A 57 17.36 -15.99 -8.29
N ASN A 58 16.49 -15.01 -8.38
CA ASN A 58 16.27 -13.99 -7.36
C ASN A 58 14.87 -13.37 -7.51
N ALA A 59 14.50 -12.52 -6.56
CA ALA A 59 13.21 -11.86 -6.53
C ALA A 59 12.97 -10.88 -7.70
N ASN A 60 14.02 -10.20 -8.18
CA ASN A 60 13.90 -9.24 -9.28
C ASN A 60 13.59 -9.95 -10.60
N ASP A 61 14.34 -11.02 -10.93
CA ASP A 61 14.09 -11.85 -12.13
C ASP A 61 12.68 -12.45 -12.07
N ALA A 62 12.26 -12.92 -10.89
CA ALA A 62 10.93 -13.46 -10.68
C ALA A 62 9.82 -12.41 -10.90
N LEU A 63 10.03 -11.18 -10.44
CA LEU A 63 9.09 -10.07 -10.61
C LEU A 63 8.88 -9.74 -12.10
N GLU A 64 9.95 -9.67 -12.88
CA GLU A 64 9.86 -9.43 -14.33
C GLU A 64 9.06 -10.53 -15.04
N LEU A 65 9.27 -11.80 -14.65
CA LEU A 65 8.50 -12.92 -15.19
C LEU A 65 7.01 -12.84 -14.79
N ILE A 66 6.70 -12.54 -13.51
CA ILE A 66 5.31 -12.45 -13.03
C ILE A 66 4.57 -11.28 -13.68
N LYS A 67 5.24 -10.15 -13.93
CA LYS A 67 4.64 -9.01 -14.65
C LYS A 67 4.32 -9.32 -16.12
N SER A 68 5.11 -10.19 -16.75
CA SER A 68 4.94 -10.53 -18.17
C SER A 68 4.09 -11.77 -18.41
N THR A 69 3.97 -12.66 -17.43
CA THR A 69 3.32 -13.98 -17.58
C THR A 69 2.59 -14.37 -16.30
N ALA A 70 1.34 -14.79 -16.43
CA ALA A 70 0.59 -15.37 -15.33
C ALA A 70 1.02 -16.83 -15.09
N PHE A 71 1.29 -17.19 -13.84
CA PHE A 71 1.64 -18.56 -13.44
C PHE A 71 0.54 -19.14 -12.54
N ASP A 72 0.20 -20.41 -12.77
CA ASP A 72 -0.76 -21.15 -11.94
C ASP A 72 -0.15 -21.56 -10.60
N VAL A 73 1.15 -21.89 -10.57
CA VAL A 73 1.90 -22.31 -9.39
C VAL A 73 3.22 -21.54 -9.30
N ILE A 74 3.47 -20.93 -8.16
CA ILE A 74 4.75 -20.26 -7.84
C ILE A 74 5.35 -20.99 -6.65
N MET A 75 6.54 -21.53 -6.83
CA MET A 75 7.33 -22.18 -5.77
C MET A 75 8.53 -21.30 -5.47
N CYS A 76 8.58 -20.73 -4.27
CA CYS A 76 9.58 -19.75 -3.88
C CYS A 76 10.37 -20.23 -2.68
N ASP A 77 11.70 -20.20 -2.77
CA ASP A 77 12.53 -20.41 -1.60
C ASP A 77 12.32 -19.30 -0.56
N TYR A 78 12.34 -19.67 0.70
CA TYR A 78 12.30 -18.69 1.80
C TYR A 78 13.57 -17.83 1.81
N ASN A 79 14.75 -18.42 1.61
CA ASN A 79 16.03 -17.74 1.55
C ASN A 79 16.47 -17.52 0.09
N LEU A 80 16.52 -16.27 -0.37
CA LEU A 80 16.88 -15.92 -1.74
C LEU A 80 18.29 -15.27 -1.85
N ASN A 81 19.17 -15.48 -0.86
CA ASN A 81 20.52 -14.85 -0.76
C ASN A 81 20.57 -13.34 -1.10
N SER A 82 19.44 -12.70 -0.93
CA SER A 82 19.20 -11.28 -1.15
C SER A 82 18.85 -10.66 0.20
N PRO A 83 18.97 -9.35 0.38
CA PRO A 83 18.42 -8.69 1.55
C PRO A 83 16.92 -9.00 1.78
N SER A 84 16.22 -9.41 0.71
CA SER A 84 14.80 -9.77 0.76
C SER A 84 14.61 -11.28 0.75
N SER A 85 13.96 -11.84 1.77
CA SER A 85 13.53 -13.23 1.80
C SER A 85 12.35 -13.47 0.84
N GLY A 86 12.05 -14.75 0.53
CA GLY A 86 10.84 -15.13 -0.20
C GLY A 86 9.55 -14.63 0.46
N GLN A 87 9.53 -14.50 1.79
CA GLN A 87 8.42 -13.92 2.53
C GLN A 87 8.25 -12.43 2.22
N HIS A 88 9.35 -11.65 2.20
CA HIS A 88 9.29 -10.23 1.80
C HIS A 88 8.84 -10.08 0.34
N PHE A 89 9.23 -11.02 -0.52
CA PHE A 89 8.77 -11.04 -1.91
C PHE A 89 7.26 -11.28 -2.00
N LEU A 90 6.72 -12.24 -1.27
CA LEU A 90 5.28 -12.48 -1.20
C LEU A 90 4.53 -11.27 -0.64
N GLU A 91 5.02 -10.65 0.44
CA GLU A 91 4.45 -9.41 1.00
C GLU A 91 4.42 -8.28 -0.05
N TYR A 92 5.51 -8.11 -0.80
CA TYR A 92 5.57 -7.11 -1.88
C TYR A 92 4.54 -7.40 -2.98
N LEU A 93 4.50 -8.64 -3.49
CA LEU A 93 3.56 -9.03 -4.54
C LEU A 93 2.09 -8.82 -4.15
N ARG A 94 1.76 -9.07 -2.88
CA ARG A 94 0.39 -8.90 -2.33
C ARG A 94 0.05 -7.42 -2.11
N ASN A 95 0.96 -6.65 -1.52
CA ASN A 95 0.75 -5.21 -1.26
C ASN A 95 0.57 -4.41 -2.56
N GLU A 96 1.35 -4.75 -3.59
CA GLU A 96 1.29 -4.08 -4.91
C GLU A 96 0.20 -4.67 -5.83
N ASN A 97 -0.58 -5.66 -5.35
CA ASN A 97 -1.60 -6.36 -6.15
C ASN A 97 -1.06 -6.92 -7.48
N ILE A 98 0.19 -7.43 -7.47
CA ILE A 98 0.86 -8.02 -8.65
C ILE A 98 0.52 -9.51 -8.77
N LEU A 99 0.36 -10.21 -7.63
CA LEU A 99 0.06 -11.63 -7.60
C LEU A 99 -1.43 -11.88 -7.86
N ASN A 100 -1.75 -12.60 -8.93
CA ASN A 100 -3.12 -12.99 -9.22
C ASN A 100 -3.71 -13.83 -8.08
N ALA A 101 -4.98 -13.59 -7.74
CA ALA A 101 -5.71 -14.39 -6.75
C ALA A 101 -5.85 -15.85 -7.19
N THR A 102 -5.84 -16.10 -8.50
CA THR A 102 -5.87 -17.44 -9.11
C THR A 102 -4.55 -18.21 -8.97
N SER A 103 -3.41 -17.58 -8.70
CA SER A 103 -2.10 -18.23 -8.55
C SER A 103 -1.97 -18.90 -7.19
N VAL A 104 -1.41 -20.11 -7.15
CA VAL A 104 -0.99 -20.82 -5.93
C VAL A 104 0.44 -20.43 -5.59
N PHE A 105 0.69 -19.90 -4.40
CA PHE A 105 2.04 -19.54 -3.94
C PHE A 105 2.49 -20.50 -2.83
N VAL A 106 3.53 -21.26 -3.08
CA VAL A 106 4.11 -22.25 -2.16
C VAL A 106 5.49 -21.80 -1.72
N MET A 107 5.70 -21.73 -0.42
CA MET A 107 7.01 -21.41 0.15
C MET A 107 7.81 -22.69 0.40
N LEU A 108 9.04 -22.73 -0.10
CA LEU A 108 10.00 -23.79 0.19
C LEU A 108 10.90 -23.34 1.35
N THR A 109 11.03 -24.15 2.41
CA THR A 109 11.75 -23.73 3.62
C THR A 109 12.51 -24.88 4.28
N ALA A 110 13.54 -24.57 5.06
CA ALA A 110 14.16 -25.48 5.99
C ALA A 110 13.35 -25.53 7.31
N GLU A 111 13.43 -26.66 8.03
CA GLU A 111 12.57 -26.96 9.19
C GLU A 111 12.64 -25.90 10.32
N ALA A 112 13.81 -25.31 10.56
CA ALA A 112 14.03 -24.35 11.64
C ALA A 112 13.30 -23.00 11.47
N GLU A 113 12.87 -22.64 10.25
CA GLU A 113 12.28 -21.34 9.92
C GLU A 113 10.75 -21.35 9.94
N TYR A 114 10.14 -22.54 9.83
CA TYR A 114 8.70 -22.71 9.64
C TYR A 114 7.84 -22.23 10.81
N GLY A 115 8.22 -22.59 12.04
CA GLY A 115 7.37 -22.36 13.21
C GLY A 115 7.24 -20.90 13.62
N PHE A 116 8.28 -20.09 13.38
CA PHE A 116 8.31 -18.70 13.77
C PHE A 116 7.56 -17.79 12.79
N VAL A 117 7.78 -18.03 11.50
CA VAL A 117 7.23 -17.17 10.44
C VAL A 117 5.74 -17.37 10.24
N ALA A 118 5.25 -18.61 10.28
CA ALA A 118 3.84 -18.91 10.03
C ALA A 118 2.85 -18.22 11.00
N ASN A 119 3.30 -17.89 12.21
CA ASN A 119 2.47 -17.24 13.22
C ASN A 119 2.60 -15.71 13.25
N ALA A 120 3.63 -15.15 12.59
CA ALA A 120 3.94 -13.73 12.65
C ALA A 120 3.47 -12.94 11.42
N VAL A 121 3.25 -13.62 10.29
CA VAL A 121 2.99 -12.96 9.01
C VAL A 121 1.51 -12.79 8.71
N GLU A 122 1.18 -11.65 8.12
CA GLU A 122 -0.15 -11.35 7.62
C GLU A 122 -0.40 -12.04 6.26
N PHE A 123 0.59 -12.01 5.38
CA PHE A 123 0.52 -12.62 4.06
C PHE A 123 1.07 -14.04 4.09
N ILE A 124 0.17 -14.99 4.39
CA ILE A 124 0.50 -16.42 4.45
C ILE A 124 0.52 -16.97 3.02
N PRO A 125 1.55 -17.74 2.60
CA PRO A 125 1.50 -18.51 1.36
C PRO A 125 0.40 -19.57 1.41
N ASP A 126 0.03 -20.11 0.27
CA ASP A 126 -1.00 -21.16 0.21
C ASP A 126 -0.55 -22.45 0.89
N ASP A 127 0.76 -22.74 0.88
CA ASP A 127 1.36 -23.84 1.66
C ASP A 127 2.87 -23.59 1.90
N TYR A 128 3.40 -24.29 2.90
CA TYR A 128 4.83 -24.39 3.15
C TYR A 128 5.30 -25.82 2.89
N LEU A 129 6.38 -26.00 2.15
CA LEU A 129 7.01 -27.29 1.89
C LEU A 129 8.43 -27.31 2.43
N LEU A 130 8.69 -28.30 3.30
CA LEU A 130 10.01 -28.52 3.87
C LEU A 130 10.95 -29.14 2.83
N LYS A 131 12.15 -28.61 2.72
CA LYS A 131 13.24 -29.16 1.93
C LYS A 131 14.02 -30.21 2.76
N PRO A 132 14.40 -31.37 2.17
CA PRO A 132 14.06 -31.87 0.85
C PRO A 132 12.63 -32.41 0.78
N CYS A 133 11.94 -32.18 -0.34
CA CYS A 133 10.58 -32.65 -0.56
C CYS A 133 10.58 -33.83 -1.56
N SER A 134 9.93 -34.92 -1.22
CA SER A 134 9.74 -36.02 -2.18
C SER A 134 8.69 -35.67 -3.23
N GLU A 135 8.82 -36.26 -4.44
CA GLU A 135 7.85 -36.03 -5.53
C GLU A 135 6.42 -36.39 -5.12
N SER A 136 6.23 -37.50 -4.38
CA SER A 136 4.90 -37.92 -3.88
C SER A 136 4.29 -36.87 -2.94
N LYS A 137 5.10 -36.29 -2.03
CA LYS A 137 4.64 -35.25 -1.11
C LYS A 137 4.30 -33.96 -1.87
N LEU A 138 5.14 -33.57 -2.84
CA LEU A 138 4.90 -32.42 -3.71
C LEU A 138 3.59 -32.60 -4.49
N ARG A 139 3.38 -33.76 -5.13
CA ARG A 139 2.15 -34.10 -5.84
C ARG A 139 0.92 -33.94 -4.97
N SER A 140 0.87 -34.65 -3.84
CA SER A 140 -0.28 -34.61 -2.92
C SER A 140 -0.61 -33.19 -2.42
N ARG A 141 0.42 -32.37 -2.16
CA ARG A 141 0.22 -30.98 -1.73
C ARG A 141 -0.34 -30.11 -2.84
N LEU A 142 0.22 -30.20 -4.05
CA LEU A 142 -0.25 -29.43 -5.20
C LEU A 142 -1.66 -29.84 -5.62
N GLU A 143 -1.99 -31.13 -5.66
CA GLU A 143 -3.34 -31.62 -5.96
C GLU A 143 -4.38 -31.00 -5.02
N ARG A 144 -4.11 -31.00 -3.71
CA ARG A 144 -4.99 -30.38 -2.71
C ARG A 144 -5.15 -28.88 -2.91
N LEU A 145 -4.07 -28.16 -3.23
CA LEU A 145 -4.10 -26.70 -3.44
C LEU A 145 -4.85 -26.33 -4.72
N ILE A 146 -4.65 -27.10 -5.79
CA ILE A 146 -5.32 -26.90 -7.07
C ILE A 146 -6.81 -27.20 -6.95
N ASP A 147 -7.20 -28.27 -6.25
CA ASP A 147 -8.61 -28.59 -5.98
C ASP A 147 -9.30 -27.45 -5.19
N ARG A 148 -8.63 -26.95 -4.13
CA ARG A 148 -9.11 -25.79 -3.39
C ARG A 148 -9.29 -24.56 -4.26
N ARG A 149 -8.35 -24.28 -5.18
CA ARG A 149 -8.44 -23.19 -6.14
C ARG A 149 -9.55 -23.40 -7.16
N ALA A 150 -9.72 -24.62 -7.65
CA ALA A 150 -10.79 -24.96 -8.59
C ALA A 150 -12.18 -24.66 -8.02
N PHE A 151 -12.42 -24.99 -6.75
CA PHE A 151 -13.66 -24.65 -6.05
C PHE A 151 -13.91 -23.15 -5.98
N LEU A 152 -12.87 -22.35 -5.69
CA LEU A 152 -12.96 -20.89 -5.57
C LEU A 152 -12.84 -20.15 -6.91
N MET A 153 -12.61 -20.84 -8.02
CA MET A 153 -12.23 -20.22 -9.29
C MET A 153 -13.17 -19.12 -9.80
N PRO A 154 -14.50 -19.22 -9.71
CA PRO A 154 -15.41 -18.14 -10.13
C PRO A 154 -15.14 -16.84 -9.34
N VAL A 155 -14.94 -16.97 -8.05
CA VAL A 155 -14.64 -15.84 -7.15
C VAL A 155 -13.26 -15.26 -7.46
N LEU A 156 -12.22 -16.11 -7.59
CA LEU A 156 -10.85 -15.67 -7.81
C LEU A 156 -10.68 -14.92 -9.13
N LYS A 157 -11.35 -15.38 -10.19
CA LYS A 157 -11.39 -14.68 -11.49
C LYS A 157 -12.07 -13.32 -11.39
N ALA A 158 -13.16 -13.23 -10.65
CA ALA A 158 -13.84 -11.95 -10.42
C ALA A 158 -12.95 -10.99 -9.63
N LEU A 159 -12.20 -11.48 -8.63
CA LEU A 159 -11.22 -10.68 -7.88
C LEU A 159 -10.07 -10.20 -8.76
N ASP A 160 -9.48 -11.07 -9.60
CA ASP A 160 -8.42 -10.69 -10.54
C ASP A 160 -8.89 -9.66 -11.57
N ALA A 161 -10.14 -9.75 -12.01
CA ALA A 161 -10.79 -8.78 -12.89
C ALA A 161 -11.28 -7.52 -12.16
N ARG A 162 -11.12 -7.44 -10.83
CA ARG A 162 -11.64 -6.37 -9.96
C ARG A 162 -13.16 -6.17 -10.04
N HIS A 163 -13.91 -7.22 -10.39
CA HIS A 163 -15.38 -7.24 -10.38
C HIS A 163 -15.86 -7.74 -9.01
N TYR A 164 -15.74 -6.88 -7.99
CA TYR A 164 -15.94 -7.30 -6.60
C TYR A 164 -17.40 -7.58 -6.25
N ASP A 165 -18.35 -6.90 -6.86
CA ASP A 165 -19.79 -7.20 -6.77
C ASP A 165 -20.09 -8.61 -7.28
N VAL A 166 -19.52 -8.98 -8.45
CA VAL A 166 -19.59 -10.34 -8.99
C VAL A 166 -18.92 -11.33 -8.04
N ALA A 167 -17.75 -11.00 -7.47
CA ALA A 167 -17.05 -11.85 -6.52
C ALA A 167 -17.91 -12.13 -5.29
N VAL A 168 -18.60 -11.13 -4.72
CA VAL A 168 -19.53 -11.31 -3.60
C VAL A 168 -20.71 -12.20 -3.98
N ALA A 169 -21.30 -12.01 -5.16
CA ALA A 169 -22.40 -12.84 -5.67
C ALA A 169 -21.97 -14.31 -5.84
N GLU A 170 -20.79 -14.56 -6.42
CA GLU A 170 -20.24 -15.93 -6.55
C GLU A 170 -19.89 -16.54 -5.18
N CYS A 171 -19.40 -15.75 -4.21
CA CYS A 171 -19.20 -16.21 -2.84
C CYS A 171 -20.51 -16.70 -2.21
N ASN A 172 -21.60 -15.97 -2.37
CA ASN A 172 -22.91 -16.36 -1.83
C ASN A 172 -23.36 -17.72 -2.41
N LYS A 173 -23.22 -17.93 -3.74
CA LYS A 173 -23.53 -19.22 -4.37
C LYS A 173 -22.65 -20.37 -3.82
N LEU A 174 -21.36 -20.11 -3.61
CA LEU A 174 -20.44 -21.14 -3.09
C LEU A 174 -20.69 -21.45 -1.61
N LEU A 175 -21.17 -20.49 -0.81
CA LEU A 175 -21.54 -20.73 0.59
C LEU A 175 -22.71 -21.72 0.71
N ASP A 176 -23.66 -21.69 -0.22
CA ASP A 176 -24.82 -22.60 -0.24
C ASP A 176 -24.41 -24.06 -0.51
N ILE A 177 -23.30 -24.27 -1.23
CA ILE A 177 -22.81 -25.59 -1.66
C ILE A 177 -21.49 -26.00 -0.99
N ALA A 178 -20.96 -25.20 -0.06
CA ALA A 178 -19.69 -25.50 0.60
C ALA A 178 -19.79 -26.79 1.42
N PRO A 179 -18.99 -27.83 1.11
CA PRO A 179 -19.17 -29.16 1.67
C PRO A 179 -18.67 -29.28 3.12
N ASP A 180 -17.79 -28.38 3.55
CA ASP A 180 -17.17 -28.39 4.86
C ASP A 180 -16.84 -26.97 5.36
N ASP A 181 -16.55 -26.87 6.66
CA ASP A 181 -16.23 -25.59 7.31
C ASP A 181 -14.94 -24.95 6.76
N ARG A 182 -13.97 -25.76 6.31
CA ARG A 182 -12.73 -25.24 5.73
C ARG A 182 -13.01 -24.47 4.44
N ARG A 183 -13.77 -25.06 3.50
CA ARG A 183 -14.15 -24.37 2.25
C ARG A 183 -15.07 -23.19 2.52
N ARG A 184 -15.98 -23.32 3.51
CA ARG A 184 -16.82 -22.21 3.96
C ARG A 184 -15.98 -21.03 4.45
N MET A 185 -14.98 -21.27 5.29
CA MET A 185 -14.05 -20.23 5.76
C MET A 185 -13.24 -19.60 4.62
N ASP A 186 -12.82 -20.39 3.63
CA ASP A 186 -12.13 -19.87 2.44
C ASP A 186 -13.01 -18.92 1.63
N VAL A 187 -14.29 -19.27 1.43
CA VAL A 187 -15.25 -18.41 0.73
C VAL A 187 -15.53 -17.14 1.53
N LEU A 188 -15.77 -17.26 2.84
CA LEU A 188 -16.02 -16.08 3.71
C LEU A 188 -14.84 -15.12 3.71
N ARG A 189 -13.60 -15.62 3.69
CA ARG A 189 -12.42 -14.77 3.57
C ARG A 189 -12.39 -14.01 2.25
N ARG A 190 -12.68 -14.67 1.12
CA ARG A 190 -12.73 -14.00 -0.19
C ARG A 190 -13.89 -13.03 -0.31
N LYS A 191 -15.03 -13.37 0.33
CA LYS A 191 -16.17 -12.45 0.42
C LYS A 191 -15.81 -11.19 1.18
N SER A 192 -15.15 -11.31 2.34
CA SER A 192 -14.70 -10.14 3.10
C SER A 192 -13.67 -9.30 2.34
N ASP A 193 -12.71 -9.93 1.61
CA ASP A 193 -11.75 -9.22 0.76
C ASP A 193 -12.49 -8.37 -0.31
N ALA A 194 -13.50 -8.96 -0.97
CA ALA A 194 -14.29 -8.27 -2.00
C ALA A 194 -15.16 -7.14 -1.42
N GLN A 195 -15.80 -7.36 -0.27
CA GLN A 195 -16.62 -6.34 0.40
C GLN A 195 -15.79 -5.17 0.92
N LEU A 196 -14.57 -5.43 1.47
CA LEU A 196 -13.63 -4.38 1.85
C LEU A 196 -13.21 -3.54 0.64
N ALA A 197 -12.96 -4.19 -0.50
CA ALA A 197 -12.62 -3.49 -1.74
C ALA A 197 -13.80 -2.63 -2.27
N LEU A 198 -15.04 -3.00 -1.98
CA LEU A 198 -16.23 -2.19 -2.26
C LEU A 198 -16.46 -1.06 -1.24
N GLY A 199 -15.72 -1.03 -0.13
CA GLY A 199 -15.97 -0.11 0.98
C GLY A 199 -17.26 -0.40 1.77
N ASP A 200 -17.84 -1.59 1.60
CA ASP A 200 -19.07 -2.00 2.28
C ASP A 200 -18.77 -2.57 3.66
N HIS A 201 -18.43 -1.69 4.59
CA HIS A 201 -18.02 -2.06 5.94
C HIS A 201 -19.13 -2.74 6.75
N SER A 202 -20.39 -2.43 6.51
CA SER A 202 -21.52 -3.07 7.21
C SER A 202 -21.64 -4.54 6.84
N SER A 203 -21.67 -4.86 5.55
CA SER A 203 -21.71 -6.25 5.07
C SER A 203 -20.44 -7.05 5.41
N VAL A 204 -19.29 -6.38 5.52
CA VAL A 204 -18.05 -7.01 6.00
C VAL A 204 -18.18 -7.48 7.45
N LEU A 205 -18.76 -6.66 8.34
CA LEU A 205 -18.99 -7.06 9.74
C LEU A 205 -19.90 -8.29 9.84
N GLU A 206 -20.97 -8.34 9.05
CA GLU A 206 -21.84 -9.52 8.99
C GLU A 206 -21.09 -10.76 8.49
N THR A 207 -20.21 -10.60 7.49
CA THR A 207 -19.39 -11.69 6.97
C THR A 207 -18.39 -12.20 8.00
N TYR A 208 -17.75 -11.31 8.77
CA TYR A 208 -16.87 -11.73 9.87
C TYR A 208 -17.65 -12.34 11.04
N ALA A 209 -18.85 -11.84 11.38
CA ALA A 209 -19.72 -12.46 12.36
C ALA A 209 -20.08 -13.89 11.94
N HIS A 210 -20.43 -14.10 10.67
CA HIS A 210 -20.67 -15.45 10.14
C HIS A 210 -19.40 -16.32 10.20
N ALA A 211 -18.23 -15.81 9.83
CA ALA A 211 -16.96 -16.54 9.94
C ALA A 211 -16.65 -16.92 11.41
N ALA A 212 -16.98 -16.04 12.37
CA ALA A 212 -16.81 -16.31 13.79
C ALA A 212 -17.73 -17.42 14.30
N THR A 213 -18.92 -17.63 13.73
CA THR A 213 -19.77 -18.77 14.09
C THR A 213 -19.19 -20.10 13.60
N VAL A 214 -18.43 -20.10 12.50
CA VAL A 214 -17.77 -21.29 11.95
C VAL A 214 -16.46 -21.57 12.72
N ARG A 215 -15.64 -20.53 12.94
CA ARG A 215 -14.36 -20.60 13.63
C ARG A 215 -13.97 -19.27 14.26
N GLY A 216 -14.47 -19.00 15.47
CA GLY A 216 -14.34 -17.72 16.15
C GLY A 216 -12.91 -17.33 16.58
N ASP A 217 -12.01 -18.29 16.69
CA ASP A 217 -10.61 -18.11 17.08
C ASP A 217 -9.65 -17.84 15.91
N ALA A 218 -10.16 -17.76 14.68
CA ALA A 218 -9.32 -17.56 13.50
C ALA A 218 -8.69 -16.14 13.50
N PRO A 219 -7.35 -16.00 13.54
CA PRO A 219 -6.69 -14.71 13.66
C PRO A 219 -7.06 -13.70 12.57
N TRP A 220 -7.31 -14.17 11.34
CA TRP A 220 -7.70 -13.30 10.23
C TRP A 220 -9.11 -12.69 10.42
N VAL A 221 -10.02 -13.41 11.10
CA VAL A 221 -11.37 -12.89 11.43
C VAL A 221 -11.25 -11.77 12.46
N MET A 222 -10.52 -12.02 13.55
CA MET A 222 -10.30 -11.02 14.59
C MET A 222 -9.59 -9.78 14.03
N MET A 223 -8.56 -9.97 13.21
CA MET A 223 -7.84 -8.86 12.57
C MET A 223 -8.71 -8.08 11.59
N GLY A 224 -9.55 -8.79 10.83
CA GLY A 224 -10.52 -8.19 9.92
C GLY A 224 -11.56 -7.34 10.66
N LEU A 225 -12.14 -7.86 11.75
CA LEU A 225 -13.04 -7.11 12.63
C LEU A 225 -12.36 -5.84 13.18
N ALA A 226 -11.15 -5.99 13.75
CA ALA A 226 -10.41 -4.85 14.31
C ALA A 226 -10.15 -3.76 13.26
N ARG A 227 -9.75 -4.13 12.04
CA ARG A 227 -9.55 -3.18 10.93
C ARG A 227 -10.83 -2.52 10.47
N THR A 228 -11.95 -3.26 10.43
CA THR A 228 -13.24 -2.69 10.03
C THR A 228 -13.73 -1.69 11.06
N HIS A 229 -13.64 -2.00 12.37
CA HIS A 229 -13.95 -1.03 13.43
C HIS A 229 -13.03 0.20 13.37
N TYR A 230 -11.74 0.01 13.10
CA TYR A 230 -10.83 1.15 12.88
C TYR A 230 -11.28 2.03 11.71
N ALA A 231 -11.64 1.43 10.57
CA ALA A 231 -12.10 2.18 9.39
C ALA A 231 -13.42 2.93 9.63
N LEU A 232 -14.27 2.43 10.54
CA LEU A 232 -15.50 3.09 10.99
C LEU A 232 -15.25 4.17 12.05
N GLY A 233 -14.00 4.35 12.52
CA GLY A 233 -13.68 5.28 13.61
C GLY A 233 -14.00 4.75 15.01
N GLU A 234 -14.37 3.50 15.13
CA GLU A 234 -14.71 2.82 16.39
C GLU A 234 -13.45 2.30 17.08
N PHE A 235 -12.56 3.24 17.48
CA PHE A 235 -11.21 2.93 17.96
C PHE A 235 -11.18 2.09 19.24
N THR A 236 -12.19 2.20 20.10
CA THR A 236 -12.27 1.40 21.33
C THR A 236 -12.44 -0.08 21.01
N GLN A 237 -13.40 -0.44 20.18
CA GLN A 237 -13.67 -1.81 19.74
C GLN A 237 -12.47 -2.39 18.97
N ALA A 238 -11.89 -1.59 18.06
CA ALA A 238 -10.69 -1.98 17.32
C ALA A 238 -9.51 -2.30 18.27
N THR A 239 -9.33 -1.50 19.33
CA THR A 239 -8.28 -1.69 20.33
C THR A 239 -8.49 -2.95 21.15
N GLU A 240 -9.72 -3.20 21.62
CA GLU A 240 -10.04 -4.39 22.41
C GLU A 240 -9.78 -5.68 21.63
N ILE A 241 -10.26 -5.76 20.39
CA ILE A 241 -10.07 -6.95 19.53
C ILE A 241 -8.58 -7.14 19.19
N ALA A 242 -7.86 -6.07 18.87
CA ALA A 242 -6.43 -6.15 18.54
C ALA A 242 -5.60 -6.58 19.76
N ASN A 243 -5.91 -6.11 20.98
CA ASN A 243 -5.27 -6.54 22.22
C ASN A 243 -5.57 -7.99 22.55
N GLU A 244 -6.80 -8.45 22.36
CA GLU A 244 -7.15 -9.87 22.52
C GLU A 244 -6.34 -10.74 21.56
N LEU A 245 -6.19 -10.31 20.30
CA LEU A 245 -5.41 -11.03 19.30
C LEU A 245 -3.93 -11.13 19.70
N VAL A 246 -3.34 -10.01 20.19
CA VAL A 246 -1.97 -9.99 20.73
C VAL A 246 -1.84 -10.88 21.97
N GLY A 247 -2.86 -10.92 22.83
CA GLY A 247 -2.89 -11.80 24.01
C GLY A 247 -2.85 -13.28 23.63
N LYS A 248 -3.59 -13.67 22.59
CA LYS A 248 -3.64 -15.04 22.05
C LYS A 248 -2.39 -15.39 21.23
N ASN A 249 -1.86 -14.43 20.48
CA ASN A 249 -0.69 -14.61 19.61
C ASN A 249 0.25 -13.41 19.69
N LYS A 250 1.24 -13.49 20.57
CA LYS A 250 2.25 -12.44 20.81
C LYS A 250 3.11 -12.12 19.59
N SER A 251 3.12 -12.97 18.58
CA SER A 251 3.88 -12.79 17.34
C SER A 251 3.05 -12.21 16.20
N TYR A 252 1.77 -11.87 16.40
CA TYR A 252 0.90 -11.40 15.32
C TYR A 252 1.15 -9.91 15.04
N VAL A 253 2.13 -9.63 14.17
CA VAL A 253 2.69 -8.30 13.92
C VAL A 253 1.64 -7.28 13.46
N ALA A 254 0.69 -7.70 12.61
CA ALA A 254 -0.34 -6.79 12.07
C ALA A 254 -1.22 -6.15 13.16
N ALA A 255 -1.41 -6.85 14.30
CA ALA A 255 -2.17 -6.29 15.42
C ALA A 255 -1.40 -5.17 16.13
N TYR A 256 -0.07 -5.30 16.29
CA TYR A 256 0.76 -4.22 16.82
C TYR A 256 0.76 -2.99 15.90
N GLU A 257 0.85 -3.19 14.59
CA GLU A 257 0.80 -2.11 13.61
C GLU A 257 -0.56 -1.38 13.63
N LEU A 258 -1.68 -2.11 13.80
CA LEU A 258 -3.00 -1.49 13.95
C LEU A 258 -3.11 -0.71 15.26
N LEU A 259 -2.67 -1.29 16.39
CA LEU A 259 -2.65 -0.60 17.68
C LEU A 259 -1.80 0.68 17.63
N ALA A 260 -0.64 0.64 16.95
CA ALA A 260 0.18 1.82 16.75
C ALA A 260 -0.55 2.91 15.97
N ARG A 261 -1.29 2.55 14.90
CA ARG A 261 -2.13 3.51 14.16
C ARG A 261 -3.19 4.14 15.07
N ILE A 262 -3.87 3.33 15.88
CA ILE A 262 -4.89 3.84 16.82
C ILE A 262 -4.26 4.81 17.83
N ARG A 263 -3.04 4.52 18.34
CA ARG A 263 -2.30 5.43 19.21
C ARG A 263 -1.98 6.76 18.51
N LEU A 264 -1.57 6.71 17.24
CA LEU A 264 -1.36 7.92 16.44
C LEU A 264 -2.65 8.74 16.26
N GLU A 265 -3.81 8.09 16.11
CA GLU A 265 -5.11 8.80 16.08
C GLU A 265 -5.40 9.54 17.39
N ALA A 266 -4.98 8.95 18.51
CA ALA A 266 -5.11 9.53 19.85
C ALA A 266 -4.00 10.54 20.21
N ASN A 267 -3.08 10.88 19.29
CA ASN A 267 -1.87 11.69 19.52
C ASN A 267 -0.92 11.11 20.58
N ASP A 268 -0.95 9.80 20.80
CA ASP A 268 -0.03 9.07 21.66
C ASP A 268 1.15 8.56 20.81
N ASP A 269 2.05 9.47 20.43
CA ASP A 269 3.19 9.19 19.55
C ASP A 269 4.20 8.26 20.22
N GLU A 270 4.38 8.34 21.56
CA GLU A 270 5.27 7.46 22.33
C GLU A 270 4.75 6.02 22.36
N GLY A 271 3.47 5.82 22.67
CA GLY A 271 2.86 4.49 22.65
C GLY A 271 2.85 3.88 21.24
N ALA A 272 2.70 4.69 20.20
CA ALA A 272 2.81 4.23 18.81
C ALA A 272 4.24 3.77 18.48
N PHE A 273 5.25 4.53 18.88
CA PHE A 273 6.66 4.17 18.69
C PHE A 273 7.01 2.83 19.37
N GLU A 274 6.58 2.63 20.61
CA GLU A 274 6.82 1.37 21.33
C GLU A 274 6.22 0.16 20.59
N LEU A 275 4.98 0.29 20.10
CA LEU A 275 4.28 -0.78 19.36
C LEU A 275 4.94 -1.07 18.02
N LEU A 276 5.35 -0.02 17.28
CA LEU A 276 6.07 -0.17 16.02
C LEU A 276 7.44 -0.84 16.24
N ASN A 277 8.18 -0.40 17.25
CA ASN A 277 9.46 -1.00 17.60
C ASN A 277 9.30 -2.48 17.93
N ARG A 278 8.28 -2.83 18.74
CA ARG A 278 7.98 -4.23 19.04
C ARG A 278 7.66 -5.04 17.78
N SER A 279 6.90 -4.46 16.84
CA SER A 279 6.58 -5.13 15.57
C SER A 279 7.83 -5.42 14.72
N SER A 280 8.79 -4.48 14.68
CA SER A 280 10.03 -4.63 13.92
C SER A 280 10.97 -5.68 14.52
N VAL A 281 10.97 -5.84 15.84
CA VAL A 281 11.74 -6.88 16.55
C VAL A 281 11.14 -8.27 16.30
N ILE A 282 9.82 -8.41 16.31
CA ILE A 282 9.14 -9.70 16.07
C ILE A 282 9.39 -10.18 14.63
N LEU A 283 9.23 -9.31 13.66
CA LEU A 283 9.40 -9.64 12.23
C LEU A 283 10.11 -8.49 11.52
N PRO A 284 11.46 -8.54 11.44
CA PRO A 284 12.24 -7.48 10.80
C PRO A 284 11.88 -7.34 9.31
N SER A 285 11.62 -6.09 8.87
CA SER A 285 11.49 -5.75 7.45
C SER A 285 11.83 -4.27 7.23
N ALA A 286 12.27 -3.92 6.01
CA ALA A 286 12.57 -2.54 5.65
C ALA A 286 11.37 -1.61 5.91
N LYS A 287 10.15 -2.05 5.60
CA LYS A 287 8.91 -1.30 5.86
C LYS A 287 8.73 -0.99 7.35
N ARG A 288 8.92 -1.99 8.23
CA ARG A 288 8.75 -1.82 9.68
C ARG A 288 9.81 -0.91 10.27
N PHE A 289 11.07 -1.09 9.88
CA PHE A 289 12.13 -0.20 10.32
C PHE A 289 11.91 1.25 9.87
N ARG A 290 11.40 1.50 8.63
CA ARG A 290 11.00 2.85 8.20
C ARG A 290 9.92 3.45 9.12
N SER A 291 8.92 2.65 9.49
CA SER A 291 7.85 3.12 10.39
C SER A 291 8.38 3.46 11.78
N VAL A 292 9.29 2.65 12.33
CA VAL A 292 9.97 2.94 13.62
C VAL A 292 10.82 4.20 13.50
N ALA A 293 11.63 4.31 12.44
CA ALA A 293 12.50 5.46 12.20
C ALA A 293 11.71 6.77 12.12
N GLN A 294 10.59 6.76 11.39
CA GLN A 294 9.71 7.92 11.27
C GLN A 294 9.10 8.32 12.61
N ALA A 295 8.60 7.36 13.39
CA ALA A 295 8.05 7.64 14.72
C ALA A 295 9.13 8.17 15.67
N ALA A 296 10.32 7.57 15.67
CA ALA A 296 11.48 8.01 16.46
C ALA A 296 11.90 9.44 16.08
N PHE A 297 11.98 9.74 14.77
CA PHE A 297 12.32 11.07 14.27
C PHE A 297 11.34 12.14 14.76
N LEU A 298 10.04 11.87 14.68
CA LEU A 298 8.99 12.81 15.14
C LEU A 298 9.05 13.05 16.65
N LEU A 299 9.45 12.05 17.43
CA LEU A 299 9.67 12.16 18.87
C LEU A 299 11.02 12.82 19.26
N GLY A 300 11.88 13.13 18.28
CA GLY A 300 13.23 13.67 18.53
C GLY A 300 14.23 12.62 19.03
N LYS A 301 13.90 11.32 18.97
CA LYS A 301 14.80 10.18 19.27
C LYS A 301 15.71 9.93 18.07
N LEU A 302 16.66 10.86 17.83
CA LEU A 302 17.42 10.90 16.58
C LEU A 302 18.35 9.70 16.40
N GLU A 303 18.94 9.16 17.47
CA GLU A 303 19.79 7.95 17.39
C GLU A 303 18.98 6.74 16.96
N GLU A 304 17.78 6.53 17.53
CA GLU A 304 16.88 5.45 17.15
C GLU A 304 16.37 5.62 15.71
N ALA A 305 16.08 6.86 15.30
CA ALA A 305 15.69 7.17 13.94
C ALA A 305 16.79 6.80 12.95
N LYS A 306 18.06 7.18 13.23
CA LYS A 306 19.22 6.84 12.42
C LYS A 306 19.40 5.33 12.31
N LEU A 307 19.48 4.62 13.46
CA LEU A 307 19.69 3.16 13.50
C LEU A 307 18.62 2.39 12.70
N ASN A 308 17.36 2.77 12.87
CA ASN A 308 16.27 2.10 12.16
C ASN A 308 16.24 2.45 10.66
N THR A 309 16.63 3.67 10.26
CA THR A 309 16.76 4.01 8.85
C THR A 309 17.92 3.24 8.19
N GLU A 310 19.05 3.12 8.86
CA GLU A 310 20.19 2.32 8.40
C GLU A 310 19.81 0.84 8.25
N ALA A 311 19.07 0.28 9.22
CA ALA A 311 18.55 -1.10 9.13
C ALA A 311 17.58 -1.27 7.94
N ALA A 312 16.70 -0.29 7.69
CA ALA A 312 15.81 -0.30 6.53
C ALA A 312 16.58 -0.28 5.21
N ILE A 313 17.61 0.57 5.10
CA ILE A 313 18.50 0.64 3.93
C ILE A 313 19.22 -0.69 3.74
N GLN A 314 19.81 -1.25 4.80
CA GLN A 314 20.55 -2.51 4.73
C GLN A 314 19.67 -3.66 4.22
N LEU A 315 18.43 -3.77 4.72
CA LEU A 315 17.50 -4.82 4.32
C LEU A 315 16.88 -4.60 2.93
N SER A 316 16.90 -3.39 2.41
CA SER A 316 16.32 -3.08 1.10
C SER A 316 17.33 -2.89 -0.02
N ASN A 317 18.62 -2.72 0.30
CA ASN A 317 19.67 -2.40 -0.67
C ASN A 317 19.76 -3.43 -1.82
N GLY A 318 19.62 -2.96 -3.06
CA GLY A 318 19.64 -3.81 -4.25
C GLY A 318 18.35 -4.62 -4.46
N SER A 319 17.33 -4.43 -3.64
CA SER A 319 16.03 -5.11 -3.77
C SER A 319 14.96 -4.19 -4.38
N MET A 320 13.83 -4.79 -4.79
CA MET A 320 12.68 -4.07 -5.33
C MET A 320 12.00 -3.12 -4.32
N VAL A 321 12.25 -3.30 -3.02
CA VAL A 321 11.71 -2.45 -1.95
C VAL A 321 12.67 -1.34 -1.51
N GLU A 322 13.80 -1.18 -2.22
CA GLU A 322 14.73 -0.07 -2.00
C GLU A 322 14.05 1.26 -2.34
N LYS A 323 14.18 2.23 -1.44
CA LYS A 323 13.63 3.57 -1.62
C LYS A 323 14.72 4.62 -1.50
N SER A 324 14.79 5.54 -2.46
CA SER A 324 15.66 6.71 -2.40
C SER A 324 15.38 7.60 -1.19
N ASP A 325 14.13 7.65 -0.76
CA ASP A 325 13.68 8.47 0.38
C ASP A 325 14.27 8.03 1.73
N ASP A 326 14.72 6.77 1.84
CA ASP A 326 15.42 6.30 3.03
C ASP A 326 16.72 7.09 3.24
N TYR A 327 17.41 7.44 2.16
CA TYR A 327 18.64 8.23 2.23
C TYR A 327 18.37 9.71 2.53
N LEU A 328 17.22 10.26 2.10
CA LEU A 328 16.79 11.60 2.50
C LEU A 328 16.47 11.62 4.00
N SER A 329 15.75 10.61 4.49
CA SER A 329 15.42 10.48 5.92
C SER A 329 16.67 10.32 6.79
N LEU A 330 17.64 9.50 6.35
CA LEU A 330 18.91 9.33 7.04
C LEU A 330 19.69 10.64 7.11
N ALA A 331 19.85 11.31 5.96
CA ALA A 331 20.59 12.56 5.89
C ALA A 331 19.93 13.69 6.70
N GLN A 332 18.59 13.79 6.67
CA GLN A 332 17.88 14.76 7.51
C GLN A 332 18.11 14.49 9.00
N THR A 333 18.08 13.22 9.41
CA THR A 333 18.36 12.83 10.79
C THR A 333 19.80 13.19 11.18
N GLN A 334 20.79 12.92 10.29
CA GLN A 334 22.20 13.28 10.51
C GLN A 334 22.39 14.80 10.62
N VAL A 335 21.70 15.61 9.79
CA VAL A 335 21.72 17.08 9.90
C VAL A 335 21.15 17.53 11.25
N ASP A 336 20.05 16.94 11.69
CA ASP A 336 19.42 17.29 12.97
C ASP A 336 20.24 16.85 14.19
N MET A 337 21.12 15.85 14.03
CA MET A 337 22.13 15.43 15.01
C MET A 337 23.40 16.30 15.01
N GLY A 338 23.56 17.20 14.03
CA GLY A 338 24.76 18.00 13.84
C GLY A 338 25.89 17.31 13.04
N ASP A 339 25.63 16.11 12.50
CA ASP A 339 26.61 15.36 11.69
C ASP A 339 26.50 15.74 10.21
N HIS A 340 26.85 17.01 9.91
CA HIS A 340 26.63 17.60 8.59
C HIS A 340 27.48 16.94 7.50
N MET A 341 28.72 16.52 7.82
CA MET A 341 29.62 15.92 6.85
C MET A 341 29.10 14.56 6.37
N THR A 342 28.68 13.71 7.31
CA THR A 342 28.11 12.40 7.01
C THR A 342 26.79 12.55 6.22
N ALA A 343 25.97 13.54 6.54
CA ALA A 343 24.75 13.82 5.77
C ALA A 343 25.05 14.17 4.30
N ILE A 344 26.06 15.00 4.08
CA ILE A 344 26.51 15.37 2.72
C ILE A 344 27.00 14.11 1.96
N GLU A 345 27.87 13.30 2.60
CA GLU A 345 28.36 12.05 1.99
C GLU A 345 27.23 11.07 1.66
N THR A 346 26.28 10.91 2.58
CA THR A 346 25.09 10.05 2.38
C THR A 346 24.33 10.46 1.12
N LEU A 347 24.07 11.75 0.93
CA LEU A 347 23.31 12.24 -0.22
C LEU A 347 24.11 12.25 -1.51
N GLU A 348 25.41 12.59 -1.48
CA GLU A 348 26.25 12.61 -2.69
C GLU A 348 26.53 11.20 -3.23
N LYS A 349 26.77 10.22 -2.34
CA LYS A 349 26.95 8.83 -2.71
C LYS A 349 25.71 8.25 -3.39
N ASN A 350 24.53 8.59 -2.88
CA ASN A 350 23.26 8.06 -3.41
C ASN A 350 22.73 8.80 -4.63
N ALA A 351 23.09 10.07 -4.84
CA ALA A 351 22.78 10.78 -6.08
C ALA A 351 23.36 10.09 -7.33
N ARG A 352 24.50 9.43 -7.19
CA ARG A 352 25.11 8.64 -8.28
C ARG A 352 24.28 7.42 -8.67
N LYS A 353 23.52 6.87 -7.72
CA LYS A 353 22.69 5.67 -7.92
C LYS A 353 21.26 6.02 -8.39
N HIS A 354 20.65 7.07 -7.83
CA HIS A 354 19.23 7.38 -8.03
C HIS A 354 18.97 8.63 -8.90
N GLY A 355 20.03 9.30 -9.34
CA GLY A 355 19.91 10.56 -10.10
C GLY A 355 19.65 11.78 -9.20
N ASP A 356 19.65 12.96 -9.85
CA ASP A 356 19.55 14.26 -9.17
C ASP A 356 18.37 15.09 -9.73
N VAL A 357 17.30 14.39 -10.10
CA VAL A 357 16.17 14.96 -10.83
C VAL A 357 14.84 14.78 -10.07
N GLY A 358 13.85 15.58 -10.42
CA GLY A 358 12.50 15.50 -9.85
C GLY A 358 12.43 15.96 -8.40
N MET A 359 11.47 15.42 -7.66
CA MET A 359 11.20 15.82 -6.27
C MET A 359 12.27 15.33 -5.30
N PHE A 360 12.92 14.20 -5.58
CA PHE A 360 14.10 13.77 -4.85
C PHE A 360 15.22 14.83 -4.90
N GLY A 361 15.50 15.39 -6.08
CA GLY A 361 16.50 16.46 -6.24
C GLY A 361 16.16 17.73 -5.44
N VAL A 362 14.87 18.09 -5.32
CA VAL A 362 14.40 19.22 -4.49
C VAL A 362 14.67 18.95 -3.02
N ALA A 363 14.21 17.81 -2.49
CA ALA A 363 14.38 17.44 -1.08
C ALA A 363 15.86 17.27 -0.73
N LYS A 364 16.65 16.61 -1.58
CA LYS A 364 18.11 16.50 -1.45
C LYS A 364 18.78 17.85 -1.35
N GLY A 365 18.47 18.76 -2.29
CA GLY A 365 19.06 20.12 -2.30
C GLY A 365 18.69 20.90 -1.04
N ALA A 366 17.48 20.76 -0.53
CA ALA A 366 17.03 21.37 0.71
C ALA A 366 17.82 20.85 1.95
N ILE A 367 18.02 19.53 2.05
CA ILE A 367 18.78 18.94 3.16
C ILE A 367 20.25 19.33 3.08
N LEU A 368 20.85 19.31 1.89
CA LEU A 368 22.22 19.78 1.67
C LEU A 368 22.37 21.27 2.03
N ALA A 369 21.37 22.11 1.71
CA ALA A 369 21.40 23.54 2.08
C ALA A 369 21.42 23.72 3.60
N GLN A 370 20.65 22.94 4.35
CA GLN A 370 20.69 22.94 5.81
C GLN A 370 22.09 22.55 6.32
N ALA A 371 22.66 21.45 5.81
CA ALA A 371 23.97 20.98 6.22
C ALA A 371 25.09 22.00 5.95
N TYR A 372 25.11 22.63 4.76
CA TYR A 372 26.09 23.65 4.44
C TYR A 372 25.90 24.95 5.23
N PHE A 373 24.65 25.34 5.51
CA PHE A 373 24.36 26.50 6.33
C PHE A 373 24.92 26.33 7.76
N ASP A 374 24.66 25.19 8.39
CA ASP A 374 25.16 24.87 9.72
C ASP A 374 26.69 24.72 9.76
N SER A 375 27.30 24.28 8.65
CA SER A 375 28.76 24.20 8.51
C SER A 375 29.42 25.54 8.19
N GLY A 376 28.65 26.63 8.05
CA GLY A 376 29.14 27.99 7.77
C GLY A 376 29.35 28.33 6.29
N ASP A 377 29.06 27.41 5.35
CA ASP A 377 29.12 27.66 3.90
C ASP A 377 27.78 28.22 3.40
N HIS A 378 27.50 29.46 3.82
CA HIS A 378 26.22 30.12 3.51
C HIS A 378 26.03 30.38 2.00
N GLU A 379 27.11 30.56 1.23
CA GLU A 379 27.03 30.77 -0.21
C GLU A 379 26.55 29.52 -0.93
N LYS A 380 27.10 28.37 -0.57
CA LYS A 380 26.70 27.09 -1.15
C LYS A 380 25.27 26.72 -0.73
N ALA A 381 24.92 26.97 0.53
CA ALA A 381 23.55 26.80 1.03
C ALA A 381 22.54 27.62 0.20
N ARG A 382 22.83 28.90 -0.04
CA ARG A 382 21.97 29.80 -0.83
C ARG A 382 21.80 29.29 -2.27
N LYS A 383 22.88 28.91 -2.95
CA LYS A 383 22.82 28.36 -4.32
C LYS A 383 21.97 27.09 -4.40
N LEU A 384 22.07 26.19 -3.39
CA LEU A 384 21.26 24.99 -3.31
C LEU A 384 19.78 25.30 -3.08
N MET A 385 19.46 26.29 -2.22
CA MET A 385 18.10 26.77 -2.01
C MET A 385 17.48 27.33 -3.30
N GLU A 386 18.19 28.24 -4.00
CA GLU A 386 17.72 28.82 -5.26
C GLU A 386 17.45 27.74 -6.31
N ARG A 387 18.36 26.77 -6.44
CA ARG A 387 18.19 25.63 -7.35
C ARG A 387 16.98 24.77 -6.97
N SER A 388 16.80 24.45 -5.70
CA SER A 388 15.69 23.61 -5.22
C SER A 388 14.34 24.29 -5.41
N VAL A 389 14.25 25.59 -5.15
CA VAL A 389 13.05 26.41 -5.43
C VAL A 389 12.74 26.40 -6.94
N SER A 390 13.76 26.56 -7.79
CA SER A 390 13.61 26.52 -9.25
C SER A 390 13.14 25.13 -9.74
N LEU A 391 13.66 24.03 -9.16
CA LEU A 391 13.27 22.66 -9.51
C LEU A 391 11.85 22.33 -9.04
N LEU A 392 11.40 22.88 -7.91
CA LEU A 392 10.04 22.72 -7.43
C LEU A 392 9.03 23.32 -8.42
N ALA A 393 9.32 24.53 -8.94
CA ALA A 393 8.48 25.28 -9.87
C ALA A 393 6.98 25.20 -9.54
N ASN A 394 6.16 24.64 -10.45
CA ASN A 394 4.70 24.47 -10.26
C ASN A 394 4.31 23.05 -9.83
N ARG A 395 5.26 22.26 -9.33
CA ARG A 395 4.98 20.89 -8.89
C ARG A 395 4.54 20.88 -7.43
N THR A 396 3.65 19.96 -7.10
CA THR A 396 3.13 19.78 -5.75
C THR A 396 3.60 18.42 -5.21
N ASP A 397 4.52 18.48 -4.23
CA ASP A 397 5.00 17.30 -3.51
C ASP A 397 5.17 17.67 -2.04
N SER A 398 4.35 17.10 -1.17
CA SER A 398 4.28 17.48 0.24
C SER A 398 5.59 17.22 1.01
N VAL A 399 6.31 16.16 0.65
CA VAL A 399 7.59 15.81 1.30
C VAL A 399 8.69 16.79 0.88
N ALA A 400 8.83 17.04 -0.43
CA ALA A 400 9.81 17.98 -0.95
C ALA A 400 9.55 19.42 -0.47
N MET A 401 8.27 19.83 -0.43
CA MET A 401 7.87 21.15 0.10
C MET A 401 8.16 21.26 1.60
N SER A 402 7.92 20.20 2.38
CA SER A 402 8.21 20.18 3.82
C SER A 402 9.72 20.29 4.08
N ALA A 403 10.54 19.55 3.34
CA ALA A 403 12.00 19.61 3.45
C ALA A 403 12.55 21.00 3.06
N LEU A 404 12.05 21.57 1.93
CA LEU A 404 12.46 22.89 1.46
C LEU A 404 11.97 24.01 2.38
N GLY A 405 10.77 23.87 2.96
CA GLY A 405 10.22 24.79 3.95
C GLY A 405 11.05 24.83 5.23
N LYS A 406 11.45 23.67 5.75
CA LYS A 406 12.38 23.56 6.90
C LYS A 406 13.72 24.23 6.58
N ALA A 407 14.28 23.97 5.40
CA ALA A 407 15.53 24.59 4.96
C ALA A 407 15.41 26.11 4.85
N ALA A 408 14.31 26.63 4.31
CA ALA A 408 14.06 28.06 4.21
C ALA A 408 13.97 28.74 5.59
N LEU A 409 13.24 28.14 6.55
CA LEU A 409 13.19 28.65 7.92
C LEU A 409 14.59 28.68 8.56
N LYS A 410 15.36 27.61 8.39
CA LYS A 410 16.70 27.49 8.94
C LYS A 410 17.69 28.48 8.35
N THR A 411 17.58 28.77 7.06
CA THR A 411 18.43 29.75 6.37
C THR A 411 17.96 31.21 6.49
N GLY A 412 16.87 31.46 7.23
CA GLY A 412 16.36 32.78 7.55
C GLY A 412 15.30 33.34 6.60
N ASP A 413 14.89 32.61 5.56
CA ASP A 413 13.76 32.99 4.70
C ASP A 413 12.43 32.49 5.30
N ILE A 414 11.98 33.22 6.34
CA ILE A 414 10.76 32.85 7.08
C ILE A 414 9.52 32.89 6.18
N VAL A 415 9.43 33.85 5.27
CA VAL A 415 8.25 34.00 4.40
C VAL A 415 8.10 32.81 3.46
N LEU A 416 9.19 32.43 2.80
CA LEU A 416 9.22 31.26 1.93
C LEU A 416 8.97 29.98 2.72
N GLY A 417 9.59 29.83 3.90
CA GLY A 417 9.45 28.68 4.76
C GLY A 417 8.00 28.44 5.18
N MET A 418 7.33 29.47 5.73
CA MET A 418 5.91 29.39 6.12
C MET A 418 5.00 29.05 4.94
N LYS A 419 5.23 29.70 3.79
CA LYS A 419 4.47 29.41 2.56
C LYS A 419 4.62 27.96 2.13
N LEU A 420 5.84 27.42 2.07
CA LEU A 420 6.10 26.06 1.63
C LEU A 420 5.54 25.02 2.60
N LEU A 421 5.66 25.25 3.91
CA LEU A 421 5.09 24.35 4.92
C LEU A 421 3.55 24.34 4.87
N THR A 422 2.91 25.50 4.68
CA THR A 422 1.46 25.57 4.46
C THR A 422 1.07 24.80 3.20
N GLN A 423 1.80 24.97 2.10
CA GLN A 423 1.57 24.24 0.85
C GLN A 423 1.81 22.73 1.00
N ALA A 424 2.79 22.31 1.82
CA ALA A 424 3.02 20.89 2.11
C ALA A 424 1.81 20.25 2.77
N VAL A 425 1.18 20.91 3.76
CA VAL A 425 -0.06 20.44 4.39
C VAL A 425 -1.21 20.43 3.39
N GLN A 426 -1.35 21.46 2.55
CA GLN A 426 -2.37 21.52 1.50
C GLN A 426 -2.26 20.35 0.51
N ALA A 427 -1.03 19.98 0.14
CA ALA A 427 -0.73 18.98 -0.87
C ALA A 427 -0.68 17.54 -0.33
N SER A 428 -0.88 17.31 0.97
CA SER A 428 -0.61 16.03 1.62
C SER A 428 -1.71 14.97 1.48
N GLY A 429 -2.92 15.35 1.14
CA GLY A 429 -4.04 14.42 0.90
C GLY A 429 -4.28 13.46 2.06
N GLN A 430 -4.19 12.16 1.78
CA GLN A 430 -4.38 11.11 2.79
C GLN A 430 -3.27 11.07 3.85
N ASP A 431 -2.09 11.59 3.53
CA ASP A 431 -0.93 11.65 4.42
C ASP A 431 -0.89 12.93 5.28
N GLU A 432 -1.98 13.72 5.28
CA GLU A 432 -2.05 15.02 5.93
C GLU A 432 -1.57 15.00 7.39
N ARG A 433 -2.00 14.00 8.16
CA ARG A 433 -1.59 13.90 9.58
C ARG A 433 -0.10 13.68 9.77
N ILE A 434 0.51 12.89 8.88
CA ILE A 434 1.95 12.62 8.91
C ILE A 434 2.71 13.89 8.53
N ILE A 435 2.31 14.56 7.45
CA ILE A 435 2.93 15.81 7.00
C ILE A 435 2.74 16.92 8.02
N ALA A 436 1.55 17.06 8.62
CA ALA A 436 1.31 18.05 9.68
C ALA A 436 2.26 17.83 10.89
N ARG A 437 2.54 16.59 11.29
CA ARG A 437 3.53 16.29 12.33
C ARG A 437 4.95 16.65 11.91
N HIS A 438 5.34 16.37 10.67
CA HIS A 438 6.64 16.78 10.13
C HIS A 438 6.77 18.30 10.09
N VAL A 439 5.72 19.02 9.65
CA VAL A 439 5.65 20.49 9.63
C VAL A 439 5.77 21.03 11.05
N LYS A 440 5.00 20.50 12.00
CA LYS A 440 5.07 20.88 13.42
C LYS A 440 6.49 20.72 13.97
N LYS A 441 7.11 19.54 13.78
CA LYS A 441 8.48 19.29 14.20
C LYS A 441 9.46 20.27 13.56
N SER A 442 9.39 20.46 12.24
CA SER A 442 10.25 21.39 11.49
C SER A 442 10.18 22.81 12.03
N MET A 443 8.98 23.28 12.36
CA MET A 443 8.77 24.62 12.92
C MET A 443 9.29 24.75 14.36
N ILE A 444 9.10 23.71 15.18
CA ILE A 444 9.67 23.68 16.55
C ILE A 444 11.20 23.69 16.49
N ASP A 445 11.80 22.82 15.68
CA ASP A 445 13.26 22.69 15.53
C ASP A 445 13.91 23.99 15.01
N THR A 446 13.15 24.83 14.27
CA THR A 446 13.64 26.12 13.72
C THR A 446 13.20 27.35 14.55
N GLY A 447 12.60 27.13 15.73
CA GLY A 447 12.24 28.23 16.66
C GLY A 447 10.94 28.95 16.33
N HIS A 448 10.04 28.37 15.54
CA HIS A 448 8.77 28.97 15.10
C HIS A 448 7.54 28.22 15.67
N ALA A 449 7.66 27.67 16.88
CA ALA A 449 6.60 26.90 17.52
C ALA A 449 5.27 27.68 17.72
N ASP A 450 5.36 28.98 17.87
CA ASP A 450 4.22 29.90 18.03
C ASP A 450 3.31 30.01 16.81
N LYS A 451 3.80 29.67 15.61
CA LYS A 451 3.08 29.75 14.33
C LYS A 451 2.62 28.41 13.76
N VAL A 452 2.81 27.33 14.51
CA VAL A 452 2.49 25.96 14.04
C VAL A 452 1.02 25.83 13.66
N GLU A 453 0.10 26.28 14.52
CA GLU A 453 -1.34 26.16 14.30
C GLU A 453 -1.78 27.00 13.08
N ASP A 454 -1.23 28.21 12.90
CA ASP A 454 -1.54 29.05 11.75
C ASP A 454 -1.16 28.39 10.42
N VAL A 455 -0.01 27.71 10.38
CA VAL A 455 0.49 27.03 9.17
C VAL A 455 -0.35 25.78 8.88
N ILE A 456 -0.61 24.94 9.88
CA ILE A 456 -1.38 23.70 9.71
C ILE A 456 -2.82 24.02 9.37
N ASP A 457 -3.47 24.91 10.11
CA ASP A 457 -4.84 25.32 9.87
C ASP A 457 -5.01 26.06 8.54
N GLY A 458 -4.04 26.92 8.18
CA GLY A 458 -4.02 27.58 6.88
C GLY A 458 -3.93 26.58 5.72
N GLY A 459 -3.19 25.49 5.90
CA GLY A 459 -3.12 24.37 4.96
C GLY A 459 -4.48 23.64 4.83
N ARG A 460 -5.06 23.25 5.94
CA ARG A 460 -6.33 22.50 5.99
C ARG A 460 -7.52 23.30 5.46
N LYS A 461 -7.66 24.54 5.88
CA LYS A 461 -8.83 25.39 5.57
C LYS A 461 -8.94 25.72 4.10
N ARG A 462 -7.85 25.87 3.36
CA ARG A 462 -7.89 26.35 1.97
C ARG A 462 -8.62 25.39 1.04
N ILE A 463 -8.31 24.11 1.07
CA ILE A 463 -8.98 23.09 0.24
C ILE A 463 -10.45 22.94 0.65
N LEU A 464 -10.72 22.84 1.96
CA LEU A 464 -12.09 22.73 2.48
C LEU A 464 -12.95 23.93 2.05
N LEU A 465 -12.43 25.16 2.11
CA LEU A 465 -13.14 26.35 1.65
C LEU A 465 -13.45 26.29 0.15
N LEU A 466 -12.50 25.91 -0.68
CA LEU A 466 -12.70 25.78 -2.13
C LEU A 466 -13.73 24.71 -2.48
N VAL A 467 -13.71 23.56 -1.78
CA VAL A 467 -14.69 22.48 -1.94
C VAL A 467 -16.09 22.93 -1.48
N ASP A 468 -16.19 23.64 -0.36
CA ASP A 468 -17.47 24.18 0.13
C ASP A 468 -18.03 25.25 -0.81
N GLU A 469 -17.20 26.18 -1.30
CA GLU A 469 -17.58 27.19 -2.31
C GLU A 469 -18.06 26.50 -3.59
N ALA A 470 -17.31 25.51 -4.11
CA ALA A 470 -17.70 24.76 -5.30
C ALA A 470 -19.05 24.04 -5.07
N THR A 471 -19.24 23.42 -3.92
CA THR A 471 -20.49 22.71 -3.58
C THR A 471 -21.68 23.66 -3.49
N LYS A 472 -21.50 24.86 -2.94
CA LYS A 472 -22.54 25.90 -2.92
C LYS A 472 -22.92 26.35 -4.34
N LEU A 473 -21.93 26.59 -5.19
CA LEU A 473 -22.13 26.98 -6.59
C LEU A 473 -22.82 25.86 -7.41
N MET A 474 -22.47 24.59 -7.16
CA MET A 474 -23.14 23.45 -7.77
C MET A 474 -24.64 23.40 -7.43
N ARG A 475 -25.01 23.69 -6.18
CA ARG A 475 -26.42 23.70 -5.74
C ARG A 475 -27.25 24.79 -6.41
N THR A 476 -26.61 25.87 -6.84
CA THR A 476 -27.24 26.99 -7.55
C THR A 476 -27.06 26.94 -9.07
N ALA A 477 -26.59 25.79 -9.59
CA ALA A 477 -26.33 25.53 -11.02
C ALA A 477 -25.32 26.50 -11.67
N HIS A 478 -24.41 27.11 -10.90
CA HIS A 478 -23.30 27.93 -11.40
C HIS A 478 -22.08 27.05 -11.71
N PHE A 479 -22.22 26.13 -12.67
CA PHE A 479 -21.25 25.07 -12.92
C PHE A 479 -19.88 25.58 -13.40
N THR A 480 -19.84 26.64 -14.19
CA THR A 480 -18.57 27.24 -14.67
C THR A 480 -17.75 27.81 -13.52
N GLU A 481 -18.39 28.54 -12.60
CA GLU A 481 -17.72 29.10 -11.42
C GLU A 481 -17.32 28.01 -10.43
N ALA A 482 -18.18 27.00 -10.22
CA ALA A 482 -17.85 25.82 -9.43
C ALA A 482 -16.62 25.11 -9.97
N ASN A 483 -16.52 24.97 -11.31
CA ASN A 483 -15.35 24.35 -11.96
C ASN A 483 -14.07 25.18 -11.79
N GLN A 484 -14.15 26.49 -11.70
CA GLN A 484 -12.98 27.33 -11.39
C GLN A 484 -12.46 27.03 -9.97
N LYS A 485 -13.37 26.91 -8.98
CA LYS A 485 -13.01 26.56 -7.60
C LYS A 485 -12.42 25.15 -7.48
N VAL A 486 -13.01 24.19 -8.17
CA VAL A 486 -12.47 22.82 -8.25
C VAL A 486 -11.08 22.81 -8.90
N ASN A 487 -10.88 23.53 -10.01
CA ASN A 487 -9.58 23.60 -10.65
C ASN A 487 -8.54 24.31 -9.78
N GLU A 488 -8.93 25.34 -9.00
CA GLU A 488 -8.05 25.98 -8.00
C GLU A 488 -7.65 24.97 -6.92
N ALA A 489 -8.58 24.18 -6.41
CA ALA A 489 -8.32 23.13 -5.42
C ALA A 489 -7.43 21.99 -5.99
N LEU A 490 -7.67 21.55 -7.23
CA LEU A 490 -6.81 20.57 -7.93
C LEU A 490 -5.42 21.13 -8.22
N GLY A 491 -5.28 22.43 -8.46
CA GLY A 491 -3.98 23.12 -8.58
C GLY A 491 -3.18 23.10 -7.28
N ILE A 492 -3.83 22.99 -6.13
CA ILE A 492 -3.18 22.81 -4.82
C ILE A 492 -2.79 21.35 -4.61
N HIS A 493 -3.70 20.40 -4.91
CA HIS A 493 -3.46 18.97 -4.79
C HIS A 493 -4.22 18.21 -5.89
N GLU A 494 -3.50 17.77 -6.91
CA GLU A 494 -4.05 17.17 -8.13
C GLU A 494 -4.78 15.84 -7.86
N GLU A 495 -4.33 15.07 -6.87
CA GLU A 495 -4.88 13.76 -6.48
C GLU A 495 -5.67 13.79 -5.16
N ASN A 496 -6.09 14.96 -4.67
CA ASN A 496 -6.91 15.04 -3.46
C ASN A 496 -8.27 14.38 -3.69
N LEU A 497 -8.55 13.31 -2.92
CA LEU A 497 -9.72 12.47 -3.09
C LEU A 497 -11.03 13.25 -2.97
N GLU A 498 -11.14 14.17 -1.99
CA GLU A 498 -12.35 14.96 -1.77
C GLU A 498 -12.59 15.94 -2.91
N VAL A 499 -11.53 16.58 -3.41
CA VAL A 499 -11.59 17.49 -4.56
C VAL A 499 -11.97 16.71 -5.83
N LEU A 500 -11.35 15.55 -6.07
CA LEU A 500 -11.67 14.69 -7.23
C LEU A 500 -13.12 14.17 -7.17
N MET A 501 -13.62 13.77 -6.00
CA MET A 501 -15.02 13.40 -5.80
C MET A 501 -15.96 14.57 -6.12
N THR A 502 -15.61 15.77 -5.68
CA THR A 502 -16.37 16.99 -5.96
C THR A 502 -16.31 17.36 -7.44
N ALA A 503 -15.14 17.18 -8.09
CA ALA A 503 -14.96 17.38 -9.52
C ALA A 503 -15.83 16.43 -10.36
N ALA A 504 -15.82 15.14 -10.01
CA ALA A 504 -16.67 14.15 -10.68
C ALA A 504 -18.15 14.49 -10.50
N GLN A 505 -18.59 14.77 -9.27
CA GLN A 505 -19.98 15.13 -8.98
C GLN A 505 -20.42 16.41 -9.73
N LEU A 506 -19.55 17.43 -9.79
CA LEU A 506 -19.78 18.67 -10.53
C LEU A 506 -20.07 18.37 -12.01
N HIS A 507 -19.19 17.63 -12.68
CA HIS A 507 -19.34 17.37 -14.10
C HIS A 507 -20.54 16.49 -14.41
N LEU A 508 -20.89 15.56 -13.53
CA LEU A 508 -22.11 14.73 -13.66
C LEU A 508 -23.39 15.57 -13.52
N LEU A 509 -23.43 16.48 -12.54
CA LEU A 509 -24.56 17.40 -12.38
C LEU A 509 -24.65 18.38 -13.55
N TRP A 510 -23.52 18.88 -14.04
CA TRP A 510 -23.44 19.76 -15.20
C TRP A 510 -24.06 19.08 -16.44
N LEU A 511 -23.65 17.85 -16.75
CA LEU A 511 -24.24 17.06 -17.85
C LEU A 511 -25.75 16.83 -17.69
N LYS A 512 -26.20 16.58 -16.47
CA LYS A 512 -27.63 16.38 -16.18
C LYS A 512 -28.46 17.64 -16.42
N HIS A 513 -27.94 18.82 -16.09
CA HIS A 513 -28.67 20.08 -16.12
C HIS A 513 -28.57 20.82 -17.46
N GLU A 514 -27.41 20.86 -18.09
CA GLU A 514 -27.15 21.63 -19.31
C GLU A 514 -27.06 20.75 -20.57
N GLY A 515 -27.14 19.40 -20.41
CA GLY A 515 -27.09 18.47 -21.52
C GLY A 515 -25.66 18.04 -21.90
N MET A 516 -25.56 17.28 -23.02
CA MET A 516 -24.31 16.63 -23.43
C MET A 516 -23.34 17.60 -24.09
N ASP A 517 -22.33 18.06 -23.35
CA ASP A 517 -21.13 18.73 -23.88
C ASP A 517 -19.96 17.73 -23.92
N ALA A 518 -19.35 17.56 -25.08
CA ALA A 518 -18.25 16.58 -25.28
C ALA A 518 -17.05 16.83 -24.35
N ARG A 519 -16.75 18.10 -24.02
CA ARG A 519 -15.65 18.48 -23.12
C ARG A 519 -15.97 18.12 -21.67
N VAL A 520 -17.21 18.35 -21.24
CA VAL A 520 -17.68 17.99 -19.89
C VAL A 520 -17.69 16.47 -19.74
N VAL A 521 -18.16 15.72 -20.74
CA VAL A 521 -18.12 14.25 -20.78
C VAL A 521 -16.69 13.73 -20.65
N GLN A 522 -15.75 14.30 -21.42
CA GLN A 522 -14.35 13.87 -21.36
C GLN A 522 -13.72 14.11 -19.99
N ARG A 523 -14.00 15.26 -19.36
CA ARG A 523 -13.52 15.58 -18.00
C ARG A 523 -14.15 14.67 -16.95
N ALA A 524 -15.45 14.43 -17.00
CA ALA A 524 -16.14 13.49 -16.13
C ALA A 524 -15.48 12.11 -16.18
N LYS A 525 -15.24 11.58 -17.39
CA LYS A 525 -14.52 10.31 -17.60
C LYS A 525 -13.12 10.33 -16.99
N ALA A 526 -12.36 11.41 -17.18
CA ALA A 526 -11.02 11.54 -16.66
C ALA A 526 -11.01 11.49 -15.12
N TYR A 527 -11.87 12.26 -14.45
CA TYR A 527 -11.98 12.25 -12.98
C TYR A 527 -12.44 10.90 -12.44
N LEU A 528 -13.44 10.27 -13.07
CA LEU A 528 -13.88 8.93 -12.69
C LEU A 528 -12.76 7.89 -12.84
N SER A 529 -11.98 7.95 -13.93
CA SER A 529 -10.84 7.06 -14.15
C SER A 529 -9.72 7.28 -13.13
N THR A 530 -9.46 8.54 -12.74
CA THR A 530 -8.47 8.86 -11.70
C THR A 530 -8.93 8.36 -10.33
N LEU A 531 -10.21 8.59 -9.99
CA LEU A 531 -10.80 8.08 -8.75
C LEU A 531 -10.77 6.55 -8.66
N ASP A 532 -11.04 5.86 -9.78
CA ASP A 532 -10.99 4.39 -9.81
C ASP A 532 -9.58 3.84 -9.60
N LYS A 533 -8.55 4.58 -10.02
CA LYS A 533 -7.14 4.24 -9.74
C LYS A 533 -6.75 4.50 -8.29
N LEU A 534 -7.20 5.62 -7.71
CA LEU A 534 -6.82 6.04 -6.35
C LEU A 534 -7.59 5.27 -5.27
N VAL A 535 -8.88 5.04 -5.49
CA VAL A 535 -9.78 4.34 -4.58
C VAL A 535 -10.60 3.31 -5.35
N PRO A 536 -9.95 2.25 -5.81
CA PRO A 536 -10.64 1.23 -6.60
C PRO A 536 -11.83 0.69 -5.81
N ASN A 537 -13.00 0.66 -6.49
CA ASN A 537 -14.26 0.10 -5.96
C ASN A 537 -14.93 0.87 -4.81
N ASN A 538 -14.59 2.13 -4.64
CA ASN A 538 -15.33 2.99 -3.74
C ASN A 538 -16.80 3.10 -4.19
N GLN A 539 -17.74 2.80 -3.26
CA GLN A 539 -19.19 2.77 -3.54
C GLN A 539 -19.69 4.09 -4.14
N LYS A 540 -19.18 5.23 -3.66
CA LYS A 540 -19.54 6.56 -4.17
C LYS A 540 -19.06 6.75 -5.61
N VAL A 541 -17.86 6.27 -5.95
CA VAL A 541 -17.33 6.29 -7.32
C VAL A 541 -18.15 5.38 -8.24
N MET A 542 -18.52 4.18 -7.78
CA MET A 542 -19.40 3.28 -8.54
C MET A 542 -20.78 3.89 -8.78
N ASN A 543 -21.34 4.60 -7.79
CA ASN A 543 -22.60 5.33 -7.97
C ASN A 543 -22.43 6.47 -9.00
N PHE A 544 -21.29 7.13 -9.03
CA PHE A 544 -20.99 8.13 -10.05
C PHE A 544 -20.90 7.51 -11.44
N TYR A 545 -20.28 6.31 -11.60
CA TYR A 545 -20.26 5.59 -12.88
C TYR A 545 -21.66 5.19 -13.34
N ARG A 546 -22.51 4.67 -12.44
CA ARG A 546 -23.91 4.35 -12.78
C ARG A 546 -24.64 5.59 -13.27
N PHE A 547 -24.56 6.69 -12.51
CA PHE A 547 -25.19 7.95 -12.87
C PHE A 547 -24.66 8.52 -14.18
N PHE A 548 -23.35 8.41 -14.44
CA PHE A 548 -22.74 8.78 -15.72
C PHE A 548 -23.31 7.96 -16.88
N ASN A 549 -23.38 6.64 -16.74
CA ASN A 549 -23.93 5.75 -17.76
C ASN A 549 -25.41 6.03 -18.03
N ASP A 550 -26.20 6.30 -16.98
CA ASP A 550 -27.62 6.69 -17.14
C ASP A 550 -27.79 7.99 -17.95
N ILE A 551 -26.92 8.99 -17.72
CA ILE A 551 -26.93 10.26 -18.47
C ILE A 551 -26.52 10.06 -19.91
N VAL A 552 -25.48 9.25 -20.19
CA VAL A 552 -24.93 9.05 -21.54
C VAL A 552 -25.80 8.10 -22.38
N SER A 553 -26.61 7.23 -21.75
CA SER A 553 -27.49 6.28 -22.43
C SER A 553 -28.86 6.86 -22.77
N ASN A 554 -29.25 7.99 -22.17
CA ASN A 554 -30.46 8.76 -22.45
C ASN A 554 -30.16 9.95 -23.37
#